data_08dd9f2f65c0ac983b45a7675384031a
#
_entry.id   08dd9f2f65c0ac983b45a7675384031a
#
_cell.length_a   1.000
_cell.length_b   1.000
_cell.length_c   1.000
_cell.angle_alpha   90.00
_cell.angle_beta   90.00
_cell.angle_gamma   90.00
#
_symmetry.space_group_name_H-M   'P 1'
#
loop_
_entity.id
_entity.type
_entity.pdbx_description
1 polymer ?
#
loop_
_entity_poly.entity_id
_entity_poly.type
_entity_poly.pdbx_seq_one_letter_code
_entity_poly.pdbx_strand_id
1 'polypeptide(L)'
;MAFRVRPFYNLDKPVGRGKSNIRDDVGLVQFFLNNIRKNPQLLLGNLKAPASNLRVTGVFDNATHDWIIAFQTAVKAAFQPNMLIDGIVDPARGYGSEKTTVTHSTYCIALLNNAYESAHKDLFSHIWDDSDMLPDVGKKLKDDSR
;
A
#
# COMPACT_ATOMS: atom_id res chain seq x y z
N MET A 1 -28.47 13.47 7.36
CA MET A 1 -27.62 12.73 6.40
C MET A 1 -26.35 12.29 7.10
N ALA A 2 -26.09 10.99 7.12
CA ALA A 2 -24.88 10.48 7.72
C ALA A 2 -23.75 10.52 6.70
N PHE A 3 -22.66 11.22 7.03
CA PHE A 3 -21.47 11.20 6.20
C PHE A 3 -20.68 9.93 6.50
N ARG A 4 -20.47 9.11 5.49
CA ARG A 4 -19.64 7.93 5.62
C ARG A 4 -18.19 8.36 5.39
N VAL A 5 -17.41 8.34 6.46
CA VAL A 5 -15.98 8.62 6.34
C VAL A 5 -15.33 7.43 5.63
N ARG A 6 -14.68 7.70 4.51
CA ARG A 6 -13.96 6.68 3.77
C ARG A 6 -12.75 6.25 4.60
N PRO A 7 -12.55 4.95 4.87
CA PRO A 7 -11.37 4.52 5.59
C PRO A 7 -10.10 4.79 4.80
N PHE A 8 -9.02 5.05 5.53
CA PHE A 8 -7.70 5.20 4.95
C PHE A 8 -6.69 4.51 5.87
N TYR A 9 -6.01 3.53 5.33
CA TYR A 9 -5.05 2.72 6.08
C TYR A 9 -3.65 3.28 5.85
N ASN A 10 -3.18 4.07 6.83
CA ASN A 10 -1.89 4.73 6.77
C ASN A 10 -0.82 3.91 7.49
N LEU A 11 0.45 4.27 7.25
CA LEU A 11 1.59 3.74 7.96
C LEU A 11 1.93 4.64 9.14
N ASP A 12 2.53 4.08 10.20
CA ASP A 12 3.09 4.86 11.30
C ASP A 12 4.49 5.36 10.95
N LYS A 13 5.29 4.53 10.27
CA LYS A 13 6.67 4.81 9.88
C LYS A 13 6.94 4.31 8.47
N PRO A 14 8.00 4.79 7.81
CA PRO A 14 8.32 4.36 6.44
C PRO A 14 8.68 2.88 6.35
N VAL A 15 8.33 2.30 5.19
CA VAL A 15 8.72 0.95 4.80
C VAL A 15 9.67 1.04 3.61
N GLY A 16 10.85 0.44 3.71
CA GLY A 16 11.86 0.44 2.66
C GLY A 16 13.23 0.10 3.24
N ARG A 17 14.23 -0.06 2.38
CA ARG A 17 15.59 -0.36 2.84
C ARG A 17 16.12 0.73 3.74
N GLY A 18 16.65 0.34 4.92
CA GLY A 18 17.19 1.28 5.89
C GLY A 18 16.14 2.10 6.64
N LYS A 19 14.86 1.78 6.49
CA LYS A 19 13.77 2.45 7.19
C LYS A 19 13.35 1.65 8.43
N SER A 20 12.37 2.17 9.15
CA SER A 20 11.92 1.58 10.43
C SER A 20 11.37 0.16 10.27
N ASN A 21 10.65 -0.10 9.19
CA ASN A 21 10.11 -1.42 8.85
C ASN A 21 9.40 -2.10 10.03
N ILE A 22 8.55 -1.33 10.69
CA ILE A 22 7.72 -1.85 11.78
C ILE A 22 6.81 -2.94 11.21
N ARG A 23 6.67 -4.05 11.93
CA ARG A 23 5.93 -5.23 11.47
C ARG A 23 4.54 -4.89 10.93
N ASP A 24 3.78 -4.06 11.64
CA ASP A 24 2.43 -3.71 11.21
C ASP A 24 2.44 -2.95 9.88
N ASP A 25 3.40 -2.05 9.72
CA ASP A 25 3.54 -1.26 8.49
C ASP A 25 4.00 -2.13 7.32
N VAL A 26 4.99 -2.98 7.54
CA VAL A 26 5.49 -3.90 6.50
C VAL A 26 4.38 -4.86 6.08
N GLY A 27 3.67 -5.43 7.05
CA GLY A 27 2.56 -6.34 6.77
C GLY A 27 1.47 -5.69 5.94
N LEU A 28 1.13 -4.44 6.24
CA LEU A 28 0.12 -3.69 5.48
C LEU A 28 0.57 -3.43 4.05
N VAL A 29 1.82 -2.99 3.86
CA VAL A 29 2.37 -2.76 2.52
C VAL A 29 2.40 -4.05 1.72
N GLN A 30 2.90 -5.14 2.31
CA GLN A 30 2.93 -6.44 1.64
C GLN A 30 1.52 -6.92 1.27
N PHE A 31 0.56 -6.72 2.15
CA PHE A 31 -0.85 -7.06 1.90
C PHE A 31 -1.38 -6.32 0.67
N PHE A 32 -1.16 -5.00 0.60
CA PHE A 32 -1.59 -4.21 -0.54
C PHE A 32 -0.84 -4.59 -1.83
N LEU A 33 0.46 -4.84 -1.75
CA LEU A 33 1.24 -5.28 -2.90
C LEU A 33 0.78 -6.65 -3.40
N ASN A 34 0.41 -7.54 -2.49
CA ASN A 34 -0.14 -8.84 -2.86
C ASN A 34 -1.45 -8.70 -3.65
N ASN A 35 -2.27 -7.71 -3.30
CA ASN A 35 -3.46 -7.38 -4.07
C ASN A 35 -3.10 -6.94 -5.50
N ILE A 36 -2.06 -6.12 -5.66
CA ILE A 36 -1.56 -5.71 -6.98
C ILE A 36 -1.09 -6.92 -7.78
N ARG A 37 -0.35 -7.83 -7.13
CA ARG A 37 0.12 -9.06 -7.77
C ARG A 37 -1.03 -9.91 -8.32
N LYS A 38 -2.12 -9.99 -7.56
CA LYS A 38 -3.32 -10.76 -7.95
C LYS A 38 -4.18 -10.03 -8.97
N ASN A 39 -4.09 -8.72 -9.05
CA ASN A 39 -4.94 -7.87 -9.89
C ASN A 39 -4.09 -6.89 -10.71
N PRO A 40 -3.18 -7.41 -11.57
CA PRO A 40 -2.24 -6.55 -12.31
C PRO A 40 -2.92 -5.59 -13.27
N GLN A 41 -4.15 -5.86 -13.69
CA GLN A 41 -4.93 -4.97 -14.55
C GLN A 41 -5.19 -3.60 -13.91
N LEU A 42 -5.10 -3.49 -12.58
CA LEU A 42 -5.27 -2.21 -11.88
C LEU A 42 -4.24 -1.17 -12.30
N LEU A 43 -3.11 -1.59 -12.86
CA LEU A 43 -2.03 -0.70 -13.30
C LEU A 43 -1.99 -0.56 -14.82
N LEU A 44 -3.11 -0.86 -15.51
CA LEU A 44 -3.32 -0.60 -16.94
C LEU A 44 -2.25 -1.24 -17.84
N GLY A 45 -1.77 -2.42 -17.48
CA GLY A 45 -0.78 -3.14 -18.26
C GLY A 45 0.67 -2.67 -18.05
N ASN A 46 0.91 -1.75 -17.12
CA ASN A 46 2.23 -1.20 -16.86
C ASN A 46 3.04 -1.96 -15.81
N LEU A 47 2.42 -2.92 -15.12
CA LEU A 47 3.11 -3.69 -14.10
C LEU A 47 4.04 -4.71 -14.76
N LYS A 48 5.33 -4.62 -14.42
CA LYS A 48 6.32 -5.65 -14.75
C LYS A 48 6.61 -6.41 -13.47
N ALA A 49 5.96 -7.56 -13.30
CA ALA A 49 6.09 -8.34 -12.08
C ALA A 49 7.54 -8.80 -11.89
N PRO A 50 8.15 -8.54 -10.71
CA PRO A 50 9.48 -9.07 -10.41
C PRO A 50 9.48 -10.59 -10.35
N ALA A 51 10.65 -11.20 -10.55
CA ALA A 51 10.80 -12.64 -10.35
C ALA A 51 10.72 -13.03 -8.88
N SER A 52 10.90 -12.08 -7.97
CA SER A 52 10.85 -12.31 -6.53
C SER A 52 9.47 -12.73 -6.07
N ASN A 53 9.42 -13.72 -5.18
CA ASN A 53 8.16 -14.24 -4.64
C ASN A 53 7.71 -13.41 -3.44
N LEU A 54 6.72 -12.57 -3.64
CA LEU A 54 6.17 -11.72 -2.58
C LEU A 54 5.31 -12.56 -1.62
N ARG A 55 5.55 -12.38 -0.32
CA ARG A 55 4.76 -12.99 0.75
C ARG A 55 4.39 -11.95 1.80
N VAL A 56 3.22 -12.11 2.41
CA VAL A 56 2.76 -11.26 3.51
C VAL A 56 3.27 -11.84 4.81
N THR A 57 4.39 -11.34 5.31
CA THR A 57 5.09 -11.89 6.48
C THR A 57 5.25 -10.89 7.62
N GLY A 58 5.15 -9.58 7.34
CA GLY A 58 5.47 -8.54 8.30
C GLY A 58 6.96 -8.25 8.44
N VAL A 59 7.81 -8.96 7.67
CA VAL A 59 9.26 -8.79 7.68
C VAL A 59 9.69 -8.22 6.33
N PHE A 60 10.41 -7.08 6.34
CA PHE A 60 10.92 -6.48 5.11
C PHE A 60 12.02 -7.38 4.51
N ASP A 61 11.91 -7.64 3.22
CA ASP A 61 12.85 -8.48 2.48
C ASP A 61 13.08 -7.93 1.07
N ASN A 62 13.97 -8.59 0.32
CA ASN A 62 14.26 -8.17 -1.06
C ASN A 62 13.04 -8.25 -1.96
N ALA A 63 12.17 -9.24 -1.77
CA ALA A 63 10.94 -9.35 -2.55
C ALA A 63 10.03 -8.14 -2.30
N THR A 64 9.90 -7.72 -1.05
CA THR A 64 9.12 -6.53 -0.70
C THR A 64 9.69 -5.30 -1.42
N HIS A 65 11.02 -5.11 -1.36
CA HIS A 65 11.68 -4.02 -2.08
C HIS A 65 11.37 -4.06 -3.58
N ASP A 66 11.57 -5.21 -4.20
CA ASP A 66 11.37 -5.36 -5.65
C ASP A 66 9.93 -5.03 -6.05
N TRP A 67 8.96 -5.45 -5.25
CA TRP A 67 7.56 -5.18 -5.54
C TRP A 67 7.16 -3.72 -5.29
N ILE A 68 7.78 -3.04 -4.32
CA ILE A 68 7.59 -1.59 -4.15
C ILE A 68 8.10 -0.86 -5.40
N ILE A 69 9.31 -1.19 -5.87
CA ILE A 69 9.89 -0.59 -7.07
C ILE A 69 8.99 -0.85 -8.29
N ALA A 70 8.52 -2.08 -8.46
CA ALA A 70 7.65 -2.43 -9.59
C ALA A 70 6.34 -1.64 -9.56
N PHE A 71 5.74 -1.50 -8.38
CA PHE A 71 4.52 -0.71 -8.22
C PHE A 71 4.75 0.78 -8.54
N GLN A 72 5.80 1.37 -7.98
CA GLN A 72 6.14 2.78 -8.22
C GLN A 72 6.43 3.04 -9.69
N THR A 73 7.15 2.12 -10.35
CA THR A 73 7.44 2.22 -11.78
C THR A 73 6.17 2.19 -12.61
N ALA A 74 5.27 1.27 -12.31
CA ALA A 74 4.00 1.13 -13.03
C ALA A 74 3.10 2.35 -12.81
N VAL A 75 3.02 2.86 -11.59
CA VAL A 75 2.23 4.04 -11.25
C VAL A 75 2.77 5.28 -11.97
N LYS A 76 4.09 5.43 -12.01
CA LYS A 76 4.71 6.55 -12.73
C LYS A 76 4.32 6.53 -14.20
N ALA A 77 4.33 5.37 -14.82
CA ALA A 77 3.96 5.23 -16.23
C ALA A 77 2.47 5.47 -16.49
N ALA A 78 1.61 4.99 -15.57
CA ALA A 78 0.16 4.99 -15.79
C ALA A 78 -0.55 6.25 -15.30
N PHE A 79 -0.16 6.78 -14.13
CA PHE A 79 -0.97 7.78 -13.42
C PHE A 79 -0.21 9.00 -12.91
N GLN A 80 1.01 8.84 -12.43
CA GLN A 80 1.72 9.87 -11.66
C GLN A 80 3.11 10.12 -12.23
N PRO A 81 3.26 10.96 -13.26
CA PRO A 81 4.57 11.21 -13.89
C PRO A 81 5.66 11.67 -12.92
N ASN A 82 5.27 12.29 -11.79
CA ASN A 82 6.21 12.80 -10.79
C ASN A 82 6.50 11.79 -9.66
N MET A 83 6.00 10.56 -9.76
CA MET A 83 6.24 9.54 -8.75
C MET A 83 7.74 9.25 -8.62
N LEU A 84 8.26 9.25 -7.38
CA LEU A 84 9.62 8.82 -7.10
C LEU A 84 9.68 7.29 -7.06
N ILE A 85 10.67 6.74 -7.78
CA ILE A 85 10.94 5.30 -7.78
C ILE A 85 12.14 5.08 -6.84
N ASP A 86 11.87 5.10 -5.55
CA ASP A 86 12.91 5.02 -4.51
C ASP A 86 12.81 3.77 -3.64
N GLY A 87 11.81 2.92 -3.85
CA GLY A 87 11.62 1.71 -3.05
C GLY A 87 11.12 1.97 -1.62
N ILE A 88 10.62 3.18 -1.35
CA ILE A 88 10.16 3.58 -0.03
C ILE A 88 8.67 3.92 -0.08
N VAL A 89 7.91 3.40 0.89
CA VAL A 89 6.52 3.78 1.11
C VAL A 89 6.48 4.61 2.38
N ASP A 90 6.22 5.91 2.23
CA ASP A 90 6.13 6.83 3.36
C ASP A 90 4.70 6.93 3.90
N PRO A 91 4.53 7.20 5.21
CA PRO A 91 3.22 7.57 5.73
C PRO A 91 2.71 8.83 5.03
N ALA A 92 1.41 8.89 4.74
CA ALA A 92 0.80 10.11 4.27
C ALA A 92 0.70 11.11 5.42
N ARG A 93 1.05 12.36 5.16
CA ARG A 93 1.05 13.41 6.18
C ARG A 93 -0.32 14.05 6.28
N GLY A 94 -0.78 14.20 7.50
CA GLY A 94 -2.01 14.92 7.79
C GLY A 94 -3.26 14.15 7.38
N TYR A 95 -4.34 14.46 8.08
CA TYR A 95 -5.63 13.84 7.82
C TYR A 95 -6.18 14.34 6.48
N GLY A 96 -6.48 13.41 5.59
CA GLY A 96 -7.02 13.73 4.27
C GLY A 96 -6.03 14.23 3.25
N SER A 97 -4.73 14.35 3.61
CA SER A 97 -3.69 14.74 2.67
C SER A 97 -3.23 13.54 1.86
N GLU A 98 -3.43 13.59 0.55
CA GLU A 98 -3.04 12.48 -0.34
C GLU A 98 -1.76 12.79 -1.13
N LYS A 99 -1.30 14.05 -1.14
CA LYS A 99 -0.17 14.47 -1.98
C LYS A 99 1.03 14.89 -1.16
N THR A 100 2.22 14.57 -1.67
CA THR A 100 3.47 15.05 -1.08
C THR A 100 3.66 16.53 -1.36
N THR A 101 4.39 17.23 -0.48
CA THR A 101 4.72 18.65 -0.68
C THR A 101 5.93 18.83 -1.61
N VAL A 102 6.75 17.79 -1.80
CA VAL A 102 7.99 17.84 -2.57
C VAL A 102 7.74 17.60 -4.05
N THR A 103 7.03 16.53 -4.39
CA THR A 103 6.82 16.12 -5.79
C THR A 103 5.44 16.47 -6.31
N HIS A 104 4.53 16.90 -5.44
CA HIS A 104 3.10 17.09 -5.75
C HIS A 104 2.42 15.85 -6.30
N SER A 105 3.03 14.67 -6.11
CA SER A 105 2.42 13.39 -6.48
C SER A 105 1.64 12.82 -5.31
N THR A 106 0.70 11.92 -5.62
CA THR A 106 -0.06 11.21 -4.58
C THR A 106 0.89 10.27 -3.83
N TYR A 107 0.75 10.20 -2.51
CA TYR A 107 1.52 9.25 -1.70
C TYR A 107 1.32 7.83 -2.19
N CYS A 108 2.39 7.05 -2.21
CA CYS A 108 2.35 5.64 -2.61
C CYS A 108 1.33 4.85 -1.78
N ILE A 109 1.28 5.08 -0.45
CA ILE A 109 0.31 4.39 0.40
C ILE A 109 -1.14 4.73 0.02
N ALA A 110 -1.42 5.96 -0.40
CA ALA A 110 -2.75 6.33 -0.85
C ALA A 110 -3.14 5.59 -2.13
N LEU A 111 -2.19 5.44 -3.05
CA LEU A 111 -2.43 4.69 -4.30
C LEU A 111 -2.65 3.21 -4.04
N LEU A 112 -1.93 2.63 -3.08
CA LEU A 112 -2.14 1.25 -2.65
C LEU A 112 -3.54 1.05 -2.04
N ASN A 113 -4.00 2.00 -1.22
CA ASN A 113 -5.37 2.00 -0.68
C ASN A 113 -6.39 2.04 -1.82
N ASN A 114 -6.22 2.96 -2.78
CA ASN A 114 -7.14 3.13 -3.89
C ASN A 114 -7.23 1.88 -4.75
N ALA A 115 -6.11 1.25 -5.03
CA ALA A 115 -6.06 0.02 -5.82
C ALA A 115 -6.81 -1.11 -5.11
N TYR A 116 -6.63 -1.26 -3.81
CA TYR A 116 -7.34 -2.28 -3.04
C TYR A 116 -8.85 -2.01 -3.06
N GLU A 117 -9.26 -0.77 -2.83
CA GLU A 117 -10.68 -0.41 -2.86
C GLU A 117 -11.31 -0.74 -4.22
N SER A 118 -10.59 -0.46 -5.30
CA SER A 118 -11.09 -0.76 -6.66
C SER A 118 -11.32 -2.25 -6.87
N ALA A 119 -10.47 -3.10 -6.31
CA ALA A 119 -10.58 -4.56 -6.45
C ALA A 119 -11.56 -5.18 -5.45
N HIS A 120 -11.69 -4.59 -4.26
CA HIS A 120 -12.42 -5.17 -3.12
C HIS A 120 -13.23 -4.12 -2.38
N LYS A 121 -14.23 -3.54 -3.04
CA LYS A 121 -15.05 -2.46 -2.47
C LYS A 121 -15.71 -2.87 -1.15
N ASP A 122 -16.20 -4.10 -1.06
CA ASP A 122 -16.89 -4.57 0.14
C ASP A 122 -15.94 -4.79 1.32
N LEU A 123 -14.71 -5.25 1.04
CA LEU A 123 -13.72 -5.52 2.08
C LEU A 123 -12.97 -4.26 2.53
N PHE A 124 -12.97 -3.19 1.74
CA PHE A 124 -12.13 -2.03 2.01
C PHE A 124 -12.40 -1.39 3.37
N SER A 125 -13.63 -1.40 3.85
CA SER A 125 -13.97 -0.86 5.17
C SER A 125 -13.56 -1.76 6.34
N HIS A 126 -13.16 -3.01 6.07
CA HIS A 126 -12.76 -3.99 7.08
C HIS A 126 -11.73 -4.98 6.52
N ILE A 127 -10.57 -4.45 6.10
CA ILE A 127 -9.53 -5.28 5.43
C ILE A 127 -8.96 -6.36 6.34
N TRP A 128 -9.16 -6.26 7.65
CA TRP A 128 -8.77 -7.30 8.60
C TRP A 128 -9.51 -8.62 8.40
N ASP A 129 -10.63 -8.61 7.67
CA ASP A 129 -11.39 -9.82 7.35
C ASP A 129 -10.91 -10.51 6.07
N ASP A 130 -9.97 -9.89 5.33
CA ASP A 130 -9.37 -10.53 4.16
C ASP A 130 -8.45 -11.67 4.61
N SER A 131 -8.57 -12.83 3.98
CA SER A 131 -7.78 -14.02 4.35
C SER A 131 -6.29 -13.85 4.12
N ASP A 132 -5.88 -12.89 3.28
CA ASP A 132 -4.47 -12.61 3.02
C ASP A 132 -3.83 -11.70 4.08
N MET A 133 -4.64 -11.13 4.97
CA MET A 133 -4.15 -10.26 6.03
C MET A 133 -3.56 -11.07 7.18
N LEU A 134 -2.38 -10.64 7.69
CA LEU A 134 -1.81 -11.21 8.91
C LEU A 134 -2.76 -10.97 10.09
N PRO A 135 -3.10 -12.00 10.88
CA PRO A 135 -4.06 -11.86 11.97
C PRO A 135 -3.73 -10.78 12.99
N ASP A 136 -2.48 -10.67 13.41
CA ASP A 136 -2.05 -9.67 14.39
C ASP A 136 -2.07 -8.24 13.82
N VAL A 137 -1.66 -8.08 12.57
CA VAL A 137 -1.72 -6.80 11.86
C VAL A 137 -3.18 -6.39 11.66
N GLY A 138 -4.02 -7.32 11.23
CA GLY A 138 -5.45 -7.08 11.05
C GLY A 138 -6.14 -6.68 12.36
N LYS A 139 -5.79 -7.33 13.46
CA LYS A 139 -6.34 -6.99 14.78
C LYS A 139 -6.01 -5.55 15.18
N LYS A 140 -4.76 -5.13 14.97
CA LYS A 140 -4.36 -3.75 15.25
C LYS A 140 -5.15 -2.76 14.41
N LEU A 141 -5.29 -3.02 13.11
CA LEU A 141 -6.06 -2.16 12.22
C LEU A 141 -7.52 -2.05 12.66
N LYS A 142 -8.12 -3.16 13.07
CA LYS A 142 -9.49 -3.18 13.57
C LYS A 142 -9.63 -2.38 14.85
N ASP A 143 -8.70 -2.53 15.78
CA ASP A 143 -8.72 -1.80 17.05
C ASP A 143 -8.51 -0.30 16.83
N ASP A 144 -7.61 0.08 15.92
CA ASP A 144 -7.32 1.48 15.61
C ASP A 144 -8.49 2.18 14.89
N SER A 145 -9.38 1.41 14.25
CA SER A 145 -10.51 1.96 13.48
C SER A 145 -11.73 2.31 14.35
N ARG A 146 -11.68 2.01 15.64
CA ARG A 146 -12.81 2.24 16.56
C ARG A 146 -12.82 3.62 17.16
#